data_b7f8b0484811c69213469a3edb829d7c
#
_entry.id   b7f8b0484811c69213469a3edb829d7c
#
_cell.length_a   1.000
_cell.length_b   1.000
_cell.length_c   1.000
_cell.angle_alpha   90.00
_cell.angle_beta   90.00
_cell.angle_gamma   90.00
#
_symmetry.space_group_name_H-M   'P 1'
#
loop_
_entity.id
_entity.type
_entity.pdbx_description
1 polymer ?
#
loop_
_entity_poly.entity_id
_entity_poly.type
_entity_poly.pdbx_seq_one_letter_code
_entity_poly.pdbx_strand_id
1 'polypeptide(L)'
;MIDLLQKIIIHIFGAAFVFTICAFIYKRHAREWEALAKVYGRKWVKPIAIKNMRSMVLYTEGEPARTYPGIMTIGVYSEGIGLKPIWWLAPFHNPVFIPFSDIKGWQQRWYWDSKSVELAFDQAPHLRIIMPKSQISWVSEQGAENIDVFPGKPNTGNWPYATQFMSILMLVIMVSFFVALYIKADGDWAEMLSLLGPTN
;
A
#
# COMPACT_ATOMS: atom_id res chain seq x y z
N MET A 1 40.43 20.14 4.48
CA MET A 1 40.20 18.82 5.10
C MET A 1 39.02 18.83 6.09
N ILE A 2 38.98 19.77 7.03
CA ILE A 2 37.87 19.89 8.01
C ILE A 2 36.52 20.17 7.33
N ASP A 3 36.49 21.08 6.36
CA ASP A 3 35.26 21.43 5.61
C ASP A 3 34.67 20.23 4.84
N LEU A 4 35.52 19.40 4.22
CA LEU A 4 35.07 18.18 3.54
C LEU A 4 34.45 17.17 4.53
N LEU A 5 35.10 16.99 5.70
CA LEU A 5 34.63 16.10 6.76
C LEU A 5 33.26 16.57 7.30
N GLN A 6 33.12 17.87 7.52
CA GLN A 6 31.86 18.47 7.99
C GLN A 6 30.72 18.26 6.99
N LYS A 7 30.97 18.47 5.69
CA LYS A 7 29.98 18.20 4.63
C LYS A 7 29.56 16.73 4.60
N ILE A 8 30.52 15.80 4.68
CA ILE A 8 30.23 14.36 4.73
C ILE A 8 29.34 14.00 5.92
N ILE A 9 29.68 14.53 7.11
CA ILE A 9 28.91 14.29 8.33
C ILE A 9 27.48 14.80 8.17
N ILE A 10 27.27 16.01 7.66
CA ILE A 10 25.92 16.58 7.46
C ILE A 10 25.10 15.70 6.50
N HIS A 11 25.70 15.21 5.39
CA HIS A 11 24.99 14.34 4.45
C HIS A 11 24.62 12.98 5.07
N ILE A 12 25.53 12.40 5.88
CA ILE A 12 25.23 11.13 6.57
C ILE A 12 24.09 11.32 7.58
N PHE A 13 24.12 12.38 8.38
CA PHE A 13 23.03 12.67 9.33
C PHE A 13 21.72 12.97 8.62
N GLY A 14 21.74 13.75 7.54
CA GLY A 14 20.55 14.03 6.73
C GLY A 14 19.94 12.74 6.13
N ALA A 15 20.77 11.89 5.54
CA ALA A 15 20.33 10.61 4.99
C ALA A 15 19.78 9.67 6.08
N ALA A 16 20.44 9.57 7.22
CA ALA A 16 19.98 8.77 8.36
C ALA A 16 18.64 9.29 8.91
N PHE A 17 18.47 10.61 9.01
CA PHE A 17 17.23 11.24 9.45
C PHE A 17 16.07 10.92 8.49
N VAL A 18 16.27 11.11 7.18
CA VAL A 18 15.28 10.77 6.16
C VAL A 18 14.94 9.29 6.20
N PHE A 19 15.94 8.41 6.29
CA PHE A 19 15.72 6.97 6.41
C PHE A 19 14.90 6.62 7.65
N THR A 20 15.19 7.24 8.79
CA THR A 20 14.44 7.01 10.04
C THR A 20 12.98 7.42 9.92
N ILE A 21 12.72 8.60 9.31
CA ILE A 21 11.34 9.05 9.06
C ILE A 21 10.63 8.08 8.12
N CYS A 22 11.27 7.70 7.01
CA CYS A 22 10.70 6.75 6.07
C CYS A 22 10.39 5.40 6.74
N ALA A 23 11.31 4.88 7.55
CA ALA A 23 11.12 3.63 8.28
C ALA A 23 9.97 3.72 9.30
N PHE A 24 9.84 4.85 10.00
CA PHE A 24 8.74 5.09 10.95
C PHE A 24 7.39 5.15 10.23
N ILE A 25 7.29 5.94 9.16
CA ILE A 25 6.07 6.02 8.32
C ILE A 25 5.73 4.65 7.78
N TYR A 26 6.71 3.92 7.26
CA TYR A 26 6.55 2.60 6.70
C TYR A 26 6.05 1.59 7.74
N LYS A 27 6.66 1.55 8.93
CA LYS A 27 6.23 0.68 10.03
C LYS A 27 4.80 0.98 10.48
N ARG A 28 4.42 2.26 10.52
CA ARG A 28 3.04 2.65 10.80
C ARG A 28 2.07 2.15 9.72
N HIS A 29 2.49 2.12 8.46
CA HIS A 29 1.70 1.59 7.35
C HIS A 29 1.59 0.05 7.35
N ALA A 30 2.54 -0.65 7.98
CA ALA A 30 2.55 -2.11 8.04
C ALA A 30 1.61 -2.70 9.10
N ARG A 31 1.07 -1.89 10.03
CA ARG A 31 0.32 -2.37 11.20
C ARG A 31 -0.90 -3.22 10.83
N GLU A 32 -1.71 -2.78 9.87
CA GLU A 32 -2.90 -3.50 9.43
C GLU A 32 -2.51 -4.80 8.71
N TRP A 33 -1.42 -4.77 7.96
CA TRP A 33 -0.88 -5.98 7.35
C TRP A 33 -0.36 -6.98 8.39
N GLU A 34 0.34 -6.50 9.40
CA GLU A 34 0.82 -7.34 10.50
C GLU A 34 -0.36 -7.97 11.26
N ALA A 35 -1.46 -7.24 11.45
CA ALA A 35 -2.67 -7.78 12.05
C ALA A 35 -3.28 -8.90 11.19
N LEU A 36 -3.34 -8.71 9.87
CA LEU A 36 -3.77 -9.74 8.92
C LEU A 36 -2.82 -10.95 8.94
N ALA A 37 -1.51 -10.70 8.95
CA ALA A 37 -0.50 -11.75 8.96
C ALA A 37 -0.43 -12.54 10.27
N LYS A 38 -0.87 -11.98 11.40
CA LYS A 38 -1.00 -12.73 12.66
C LYS A 38 -2.04 -13.83 12.58
N VAL A 39 -3.10 -13.61 11.81
CA VAL A 39 -4.21 -14.57 11.65
C VAL A 39 -3.93 -15.51 10.47
N TYR A 40 -3.52 -14.97 9.34
CA TYR A 40 -3.42 -15.68 8.07
C TYR A 40 -1.98 -15.83 7.54
N GLY A 41 -0.97 -15.47 8.35
CA GLY A 41 0.43 -15.57 7.94
C GLY A 41 0.82 -17.00 7.61
N ARG A 42 1.29 -17.22 6.39
CA ARG A 42 1.73 -18.53 5.91
C ARG A 42 2.91 -18.36 4.97
N LYS A 43 3.84 -19.33 5.02
CA LYS A 43 4.93 -19.37 4.04
C LYS A 43 4.35 -19.46 2.63
N TRP A 44 4.89 -18.62 1.73
CA TRP A 44 4.47 -18.62 0.33
C TRP A 44 4.83 -19.95 -0.33
N VAL A 45 3.84 -20.65 -0.81
CA VAL A 45 3.98 -21.87 -1.61
C VAL A 45 3.61 -21.52 -3.06
N LYS A 46 4.02 -22.32 -4.03
CA LYS A 46 3.69 -22.11 -5.44
C LYS A 46 2.16 -22.19 -5.64
N PRO A 47 1.49 -21.13 -6.09
CA PRO A 47 0.05 -21.15 -6.36
C PRO A 47 -0.27 -21.83 -7.68
N ILE A 48 -1.54 -22.18 -7.89
CA ILE A 48 -2.09 -22.69 -9.15
C ILE A 48 -2.03 -21.61 -10.22
N ALA A 49 -2.44 -20.40 -9.86
CA ALA A 49 -2.38 -19.22 -10.71
C ALA A 49 -1.85 -18.01 -9.95
N ILE A 50 -1.20 -17.09 -10.66
CA ILE A 50 -0.57 -15.90 -10.04
C ILE A 50 -0.80 -14.67 -10.91
N LYS A 51 -1.11 -13.55 -10.26
CA LYS A 51 -1.07 -12.21 -10.87
C LYS A 51 -0.26 -11.26 -10.02
N ASN A 52 0.71 -10.62 -10.65
CA ASN A 52 1.56 -9.60 -10.02
C ASN A 52 1.02 -8.20 -10.29
N MET A 53 1.57 -7.22 -9.57
CA MET A 53 1.31 -5.79 -9.74
C MET A 53 -0.18 -5.44 -9.66
N ARG A 54 -0.85 -5.97 -8.63
CA ARG A 54 -2.26 -5.69 -8.36
C ARG A 54 -2.41 -4.66 -7.26
N SER A 55 -3.50 -3.91 -7.34
CA SER A 55 -3.84 -2.91 -6.33
C SER A 55 -4.90 -3.45 -5.39
N MET A 56 -4.78 -3.11 -4.13
CA MET A 56 -5.80 -3.39 -3.12
C MET A 56 -5.79 -2.30 -2.05
N VAL A 57 -6.86 -2.24 -1.28
CA VAL A 57 -6.95 -1.43 -0.08
C VAL A 57 -7.19 -2.35 1.10
N LEU A 58 -6.43 -2.16 2.17
CA LEU A 58 -6.61 -2.85 3.45
C LEU A 58 -6.96 -1.81 4.51
N TYR A 59 -7.94 -2.08 5.34
CA TYR A 59 -8.30 -1.19 6.43
C TYR A 59 -8.92 -1.95 7.60
N THR A 60 -8.88 -1.31 8.77
CA THR A 60 -9.61 -1.69 9.96
C THR A 60 -10.83 -0.78 10.09
N GLU A 61 -11.97 -1.30 10.52
CA GLU A 61 -13.15 -0.47 10.75
C GLU A 61 -12.84 0.68 11.72
N GLY A 62 -13.18 1.91 11.30
CA GLY A 62 -12.90 3.13 12.07
C GLY A 62 -11.49 3.70 11.90
N GLU A 63 -10.59 3.04 11.15
CA GLU A 63 -9.25 3.53 10.91
C GLU A 63 -9.05 3.96 9.44
N PRO A 64 -8.06 4.82 9.16
CA PRO A 64 -7.72 5.22 7.79
C PRO A 64 -7.27 4.02 6.95
N ALA A 65 -7.84 3.89 5.77
CA ALA A 65 -7.52 2.82 4.85
C ALA A 65 -6.07 2.91 4.33
N ARG A 66 -5.44 1.75 4.10
CA ARG A 66 -4.10 1.61 3.52
C ARG A 66 -4.21 1.11 2.09
N THR A 67 -3.66 1.87 1.17
CA THR A 67 -3.66 1.51 -0.26
C THR A 67 -2.34 0.88 -0.64
N TYR A 68 -2.42 -0.22 -1.37
CA TYR A 68 -1.29 -0.94 -1.97
C TYR A 68 -1.39 -0.82 -3.50
N PRO A 69 -0.93 0.29 -4.11
CA PRO A 69 -1.13 0.56 -5.54
C PRO A 69 -0.12 -0.24 -6.38
N GLY A 70 -0.59 -1.25 -7.11
CA GLY A 70 0.24 -2.00 -8.05
C GLY A 70 1.37 -2.83 -7.43
N ILE A 71 1.41 -2.99 -6.11
CA ILE A 71 2.52 -3.67 -5.43
C ILE A 71 2.15 -5.05 -4.87
N MET A 72 0.94 -5.51 -5.14
CA MET A 72 0.46 -6.79 -4.63
C MET A 72 0.62 -7.91 -5.64
N THR A 73 1.02 -9.07 -5.16
CA THR A 73 0.94 -10.35 -5.85
C THR A 73 -0.22 -11.14 -5.25
N ILE A 74 -1.12 -11.61 -6.11
CA ILE A 74 -2.25 -12.47 -5.75
C ILE A 74 -1.95 -13.87 -6.28
N GLY A 75 -1.94 -14.86 -5.41
CA GLY A 75 -1.85 -16.27 -5.74
C GLY A 75 -3.18 -16.97 -5.48
N VAL A 76 -3.62 -17.83 -6.38
CA VAL A 76 -4.81 -18.67 -6.22
C VAL A 76 -4.37 -20.09 -5.91
N TYR A 77 -4.98 -20.69 -4.91
CA TYR A 77 -4.79 -22.07 -4.48
C TYR A 77 -6.14 -22.79 -4.53
N SER A 78 -6.13 -24.11 -4.40
CA SER A 78 -7.37 -24.90 -4.32
C SER A 78 -8.28 -24.51 -3.17
N GLU A 79 -7.70 -24.07 -2.07
CA GLU A 79 -8.41 -23.82 -0.80
C GLU A 79 -8.55 -22.34 -0.43
N GLY A 80 -7.95 -21.42 -1.21
CA GLY A 80 -7.96 -20.01 -0.83
C GLY A 80 -7.10 -19.13 -1.72
N ILE A 81 -6.92 -17.90 -1.24
CA ILE A 81 -6.08 -16.89 -1.88
C ILE A 81 -4.84 -16.57 -1.05
N GLY A 82 -3.72 -16.44 -1.71
CA GLY A 82 -2.51 -15.90 -1.13
C GLY A 82 -2.30 -14.44 -1.55
N LEU A 83 -1.91 -13.62 -0.62
CA LEU A 83 -1.55 -12.24 -0.86
C LEU A 83 -0.13 -11.99 -0.39
N LYS A 84 0.66 -11.35 -1.23
CA LYS A 84 2.06 -11.02 -0.93
C LYS A 84 2.42 -9.70 -1.60
N PRO A 85 2.85 -8.68 -0.85
CA PRO A 85 3.44 -7.50 -1.44
C PRO A 85 4.77 -7.83 -2.12
N ILE A 86 5.16 -7.02 -3.08
CA ILE A 86 6.50 -7.10 -3.69
C ILE A 86 7.54 -6.79 -2.60
N TRP A 87 8.42 -7.76 -2.31
CA TRP A 87 9.29 -7.76 -1.13
C TRP A 87 10.19 -6.52 -1.00
N TRP A 88 10.72 -6.00 -2.10
CA TRP A 88 11.61 -4.82 -2.07
C TRP A 88 10.85 -3.49 -1.90
N LEU A 89 9.53 -3.47 -2.17
CA LEU A 89 8.65 -2.34 -1.86
C LEU A 89 8.01 -2.45 -0.47
N ALA A 90 7.95 -3.66 0.07
CA ALA A 90 7.29 -3.94 1.34
C ALA A 90 8.01 -5.08 2.11
N PRO A 91 9.29 -4.88 2.52
CA PRO A 91 10.14 -5.95 3.05
C PRO A 91 9.66 -6.57 4.38
N PHE A 92 8.85 -5.85 5.15
CA PHE A 92 8.34 -6.33 6.45
C PHE A 92 6.96 -6.97 6.38
N HIS A 93 6.43 -7.18 5.16
CA HIS A 93 5.11 -7.77 4.98
C HIS A 93 5.23 -9.27 4.68
N ASN A 94 4.94 -10.10 5.67
CA ASN A 94 4.88 -11.53 5.48
C ASN A 94 3.74 -11.92 4.53
N PRO A 95 3.90 -12.96 3.69
CA PRO A 95 2.81 -13.48 2.91
C PRO A 95 1.65 -13.97 3.79
N VAL A 96 0.43 -13.78 3.31
CA VAL A 96 -0.79 -14.28 3.96
C VAL A 96 -1.51 -15.25 3.05
N PHE A 97 -2.22 -16.21 3.64
CA PHE A 97 -3.08 -17.15 2.95
C PHE A 97 -4.46 -17.15 3.63
N ILE A 98 -5.50 -16.84 2.88
CA ILE A 98 -6.87 -16.71 3.37
C ILE A 98 -7.70 -17.81 2.71
N PRO A 99 -8.26 -18.76 3.49
CA PRO A 99 -9.14 -19.80 2.97
C PRO A 99 -10.41 -19.20 2.36
N PHE A 100 -10.93 -19.80 1.29
CA PHE A 100 -12.18 -19.35 0.67
C PHE A 100 -13.35 -19.42 1.66
N SER A 101 -13.38 -20.45 2.50
CA SER A 101 -14.41 -20.63 3.54
C SER A 101 -14.49 -19.50 4.56
N ASP A 102 -13.44 -18.69 4.66
CA ASP A 102 -13.34 -17.58 5.62
C ASP A 102 -13.56 -16.21 4.95
N ILE A 103 -13.86 -16.21 3.65
CA ILE A 103 -14.02 -14.98 2.86
C ILE A 103 -15.50 -14.75 2.55
N LYS A 104 -15.99 -13.57 2.89
CA LYS A 104 -17.29 -13.05 2.44
C LYS A 104 -17.08 -11.76 1.67
N GLY A 105 -17.71 -11.64 0.52
CA GLY A 105 -17.56 -10.49 -0.37
C GLY A 105 -18.84 -9.66 -0.46
N TRP A 106 -18.72 -8.35 -0.58
CA TRP A 106 -19.83 -7.45 -0.88
C TRP A 106 -19.46 -6.53 -2.02
N GLN A 107 -20.41 -6.30 -2.94
CA GLN A 107 -20.20 -5.33 -4.01
C GLN A 107 -20.06 -3.93 -3.42
N GLN A 108 -19.05 -3.21 -3.88
CA GLN A 108 -18.80 -1.84 -3.47
C GLN A 108 -18.39 -1.00 -4.69
N ARG A 109 -18.46 0.32 -4.58
CA ARG A 109 -17.86 1.24 -5.55
C ARG A 109 -16.47 1.61 -5.10
N TRP A 110 -15.51 1.54 -6.00
CA TRP A 110 -14.15 2.03 -5.80
C TRP A 110 -13.78 2.95 -6.94
N TYR A 111 -13.16 4.08 -6.67
CA TYR A 111 -12.72 5.04 -7.67
C TYR A 111 -13.71 5.29 -8.83
N TRP A 112 -14.26 6.49 -8.92
CA TRP A 112 -14.99 6.94 -10.10
C TRP A 112 -15.94 5.88 -10.69
N ASP A 113 -16.80 5.28 -9.88
CA ASP A 113 -17.74 4.22 -10.27
C ASP A 113 -17.14 2.87 -10.68
N SER A 114 -15.84 2.64 -10.53
CA SER A 114 -15.29 1.33 -10.79
C SER A 114 -15.89 0.28 -9.84
N LYS A 115 -16.28 -0.86 -10.41
CA LYS A 115 -16.82 -1.97 -9.64
C LYS A 115 -15.72 -2.62 -8.80
N SER A 116 -15.93 -2.71 -7.50
CA SER A 116 -15.04 -3.38 -6.56
C SER A 116 -15.81 -4.34 -5.66
N VAL A 117 -15.06 -5.18 -4.98
CA VAL A 117 -15.58 -6.09 -3.96
C VAL A 117 -14.80 -5.84 -2.69
N GLU A 118 -15.53 -5.67 -1.61
CA GLU A 118 -15.00 -5.64 -0.26
C GLU A 118 -15.06 -7.04 0.31
N LEU A 119 -13.94 -7.52 0.80
CA LEU A 119 -13.79 -8.82 1.44
C LEU A 119 -13.73 -8.63 2.95
N ALA A 120 -14.54 -9.37 3.67
CA ALA A 120 -14.49 -9.54 5.12
C ALA A 120 -14.06 -10.97 5.46
N PHE A 121 -13.54 -11.15 6.64
CA PHE A 121 -12.93 -12.39 7.09
C PHE A 121 -13.54 -12.81 8.44
N ASP A 122 -13.95 -14.06 8.55
CA ASP A 122 -14.58 -14.56 9.76
C ASP A 122 -13.60 -14.60 10.96
N GLN A 123 -12.32 -14.95 10.73
CA GLN A 123 -11.30 -14.98 11.78
C GLN A 123 -10.67 -13.59 12.06
N ALA A 124 -10.86 -12.62 11.19
CA ALA A 124 -10.39 -11.24 11.37
C ALA A 124 -11.51 -10.23 11.06
N PRO A 125 -12.61 -10.23 11.82
CA PRO A 125 -13.85 -9.51 11.47
C PRO A 125 -13.71 -7.99 11.44
N HIS A 126 -12.65 -7.43 12.04
CA HIS A 126 -12.34 -6.00 12.03
C HIS A 126 -11.52 -5.57 10.81
N LEU A 127 -10.96 -6.51 10.06
CA LEU A 127 -10.17 -6.24 8.86
C LEU A 127 -11.03 -6.36 7.59
N ARG A 128 -10.75 -5.50 6.63
CA ARG A 128 -11.41 -5.48 5.33
C ARG A 128 -10.39 -5.28 4.22
N ILE A 129 -10.61 -5.97 3.10
CA ILE A 129 -9.83 -5.77 1.88
C ILE A 129 -10.78 -5.36 0.77
N ILE A 130 -10.44 -4.28 0.05
CA ILE A 130 -11.16 -3.90 -1.17
C ILE A 130 -10.28 -4.21 -2.37
N MET A 131 -10.83 -4.91 -3.34
CA MET A 131 -10.19 -5.23 -4.61
C MET A 131 -11.11 -4.91 -5.79
N PRO A 132 -10.55 -4.59 -6.97
CA PRO A 132 -11.34 -4.51 -8.20
C PRO A 132 -12.12 -5.80 -8.46
N LYS A 133 -13.37 -5.68 -8.92
CA LYS A 133 -14.22 -6.84 -9.23
C LYS A 133 -13.54 -7.78 -10.23
N SER A 134 -12.82 -7.25 -11.22
CA SER A 134 -12.08 -8.04 -12.20
C SER A 134 -10.99 -8.94 -11.60
N GLN A 135 -10.44 -8.58 -10.43
CA GLN A 135 -9.48 -9.43 -9.71
C GLN A 135 -10.21 -10.58 -9.01
N ILE A 136 -11.34 -10.29 -8.40
CA ILE A 136 -12.16 -11.31 -7.72
C ILE A 136 -12.75 -12.29 -8.75
N SER A 137 -13.28 -11.79 -9.88
CA SER A 137 -13.76 -12.67 -10.96
C SER A 137 -12.64 -13.59 -11.45
N TRP A 138 -11.45 -13.06 -11.64
CA TRP A 138 -10.30 -13.89 -12.03
C TRP A 138 -9.93 -14.92 -10.95
N VAL A 139 -9.99 -14.57 -9.67
CA VAL A 139 -9.73 -15.54 -8.58
C VAL A 139 -10.74 -16.67 -8.64
N SER A 140 -12.04 -16.36 -8.82
CA SER A 140 -13.10 -17.36 -8.94
C SER A 140 -12.95 -18.24 -10.19
N GLU A 141 -12.46 -17.72 -11.31
CA GLU A 141 -12.17 -18.47 -12.53
C GLU A 141 -11.01 -19.47 -12.36
N GLN A 142 -10.06 -19.19 -11.49
CA GLN A 142 -8.87 -20.01 -11.27
C GLN A 142 -8.96 -20.93 -10.05
N GLY A 143 -9.83 -20.61 -9.10
CA GLY A 143 -10.01 -21.35 -7.84
C GLY A 143 -11.02 -22.48 -7.97
N ALA A 144 -10.95 -23.44 -7.08
CA ALA A 144 -11.92 -24.53 -6.99
C ALA A 144 -13.26 -24.09 -6.37
N GLU A 145 -13.26 -23.01 -5.61
CA GLU A 145 -14.42 -22.47 -4.92
C GLU A 145 -14.64 -20.99 -5.33
N ASN A 146 -15.92 -20.63 -5.42
CA ASN A 146 -16.30 -19.24 -5.68
C ASN A 146 -16.34 -18.45 -4.37
N ILE A 147 -15.86 -17.22 -4.41
CA ILE A 147 -16.09 -16.28 -3.33
C ILE A 147 -17.53 -15.80 -3.43
N ASP A 148 -18.30 -16.01 -2.38
CA ASP A 148 -19.67 -15.49 -2.30
C ASP A 148 -19.65 -13.96 -2.27
N VAL A 149 -20.19 -13.35 -3.31
CA VAL A 149 -20.27 -11.90 -3.46
C VAL A 149 -21.73 -11.46 -3.37
N PHE A 150 -22.08 -10.88 -2.24
CA PHE A 150 -23.43 -10.39 -1.99
C PHE A 150 -23.67 -9.02 -2.63
N PRO A 151 -24.89 -8.75 -3.14
CA PRO A 151 -25.28 -7.41 -3.52
C PRO A 151 -25.44 -6.54 -2.26
N GLY A 152 -24.98 -5.32 -2.32
CA GLY A 152 -25.14 -4.38 -1.22
C GLY A 152 -23.83 -4.00 -0.54
N LYS A 153 -23.92 -2.93 0.25
CA LYS A 153 -22.77 -2.29 0.88
C LYS A 153 -22.73 -2.68 2.36
N PRO A 154 -21.68 -3.35 2.83
CA PRO A 154 -21.41 -3.35 4.26
C PRO A 154 -21.17 -1.91 4.69
N ASN A 155 -21.59 -1.59 5.90
CA ASN A 155 -21.45 -0.24 6.42
C ASN A 155 -19.97 0.04 6.68
N THR A 156 -19.31 0.61 5.69
CA THR A 156 -17.89 0.94 5.76
C THR A 156 -17.78 2.38 6.21
N GLY A 157 -17.32 2.58 7.43
CA GLY A 157 -16.88 3.88 7.89
C GLY A 157 -15.75 4.40 6.99
N ASN A 158 -15.62 5.67 6.92
CA ASN A 158 -14.57 6.49 6.30
C ASN A 158 -13.85 5.96 5.05
N TRP A 159 -14.08 6.67 3.96
CA TRP A 159 -13.62 6.42 2.60
C TRP A 159 -12.10 6.48 2.40
N PRO A 160 -11.51 5.54 1.63
CA PRO A 160 -10.10 5.59 1.26
C PRO A 160 -9.75 6.80 0.36
N TYR A 161 -10.74 7.49 -0.22
CA TYR A 161 -10.51 8.60 -1.15
C TYR A 161 -9.88 9.84 -0.50
N ALA A 162 -10.23 10.16 0.74
CA ALA A 162 -9.67 11.33 1.40
C ALA A 162 -8.15 11.21 1.61
N THR A 163 -7.69 10.01 2.00
CA THR A 163 -6.26 9.74 2.19
C THR A 163 -5.49 9.73 0.87
N GLN A 164 -6.09 9.21 -0.20
CA GLN A 164 -5.45 9.21 -1.51
C GLN A 164 -5.43 10.59 -2.15
N PHE A 165 -6.53 11.34 -2.04
CA PHE A 165 -6.57 12.74 -2.48
C PHE A 165 -5.49 13.56 -1.77
N MET A 166 -5.37 13.43 -0.45
CA MET A 166 -4.33 14.11 0.33
C MET A 166 -2.92 13.68 -0.07
N SER A 167 -2.70 12.40 -0.38
CA SER A 167 -1.39 11.90 -0.84
C SER A 167 -1.02 12.45 -2.21
N ILE A 168 -1.97 12.49 -3.14
CA ILE A 168 -1.78 13.08 -4.47
C ILE A 168 -1.54 14.59 -4.35
N LEU A 169 -2.33 15.28 -3.53
CA LEU A 169 -2.18 16.71 -3.30
C LEU A 169 -0.79 17.02 -2.72
N MET A 170 -0.34 16.26 -1.71
CA MET A 170 1.00 16.40 -1.15
C MET A 170 2.09 16.16 -2.18
N LEU A 171 1.93 15.14 -3.03
CA LEU A 171 2.87 14.88 -4.13
C LEU A 171 2.92 16.04 -5.12
N VAL A 172 1.77 16.56 -5.52
CA VAL A 172 1.69 17.72 -6.43
C VAL A 172 2.34 18.95 -5.82
N ILE A 173 2.06 19.24 -4.53
CA ILE A 173 2.69 20.36 -3.81
C ILE A 173 4.21 20.17 -3.77
N MET A 174 4.68 18.98 -3.43
CA MET A 174 6.11 18.68 -3.35
C MET A 174 6.80 18.83 -4.71
N VAL A 175 6.22 18.26 -5.77
CA VAL A 175 6.77 18.40 -7.13
C VAL A 175 6.75 19.86 -7.58
N SER A 176 5.66 20.59 -7.33
CA SER A 176 5.55 22.02 -7.68
C SER A 176 6.60 22.87 -6.94
N PHE A 177 6.86 22.54 -5.67
CA PHE A 177 7.90 23.21 -4.88
C PHE A 177 9.30 22.98 -5.47
N PHE A 178 9.63 21.71 -5.81
CA PHE A 178 10.93 21.41 -6.43
C PHE A 178 11.08 22.04 -7.82
N VAL A 179 10.02 22.05 -8.63
CA VAL A 179 10.03 22.72 -9.93
C VAL A 179 10.24 24.22 -9.78
N ALA A 180 9.58 24.85 -8.80
CA ALA A 180 9.75 26.28 -8.54
C ALA A 180 11.19 26.61 -8.08
N LEU A 181 11.80 25.77 -7.25
CA LEU A 181 13.19 25.92 -6.84
C LEU A 181 14.15 25.75 -8.02
N TYR A 182 13.91 24.75 -8.86
CA TYR A 182 14.73 24.49 -10.05
C TYR A 182 14.67 25.65 -11.05
N ILE A 183 13.48 26.22 -11.29
CA ILE A 183 13.32 27.41 -12.14
C ILE A 183 14.03 28.61 -11.52
N LYS A 184 13.93 28.82 -10.19
CA LYS A 184 14.61 29.91 -9.49
C LYS A 184 16.13 29.80 -9.55
N ALA A 185 16.66 28.59 -9.64
CA ALA A 185 18.08 28.29 -9.81
C ALA A 185 18.53 28.20 -11.29
N ASP A 186 17.79 28.81 -12.21
CA ASP A 186 18.05 28.81 -13.65
C ASP A 186 18.43 27.43 -14.24
N GLY A 187 17.87 26.36 -13.67
CA GLY A 187 18.11 24.98 -14.05
C GLY A 187 19.42 24.37 -13.49
N ASP A 188 20.11 25.06 -12.62
CA ASP A 188 21.31 24.53 -11.95
C ASP A 188 20.93 23.78 -10.65
N TRP A 189 21.20 22.47 -10.62
CA TRP A 189 20.96 21.62 -9.45
C TRP A 189 21.81 22.00 -8.23
N ALA A 190 23.04 22.48 -8.45
CA ALA A 190 23.93 22.87 -7.36
C ALA A 190 23.41 24.16 -6.69
N GLU A 191 22.93 25.12 -7.47
CA GLU A 191 22.31 26.32 -6.97
C GLU A 191 20.97 26.04 -6.29
N MET A 192 20.15 25.16 -6.87
CA MET A 192 18.89 24.72 -6.24
C MET A 192 19.13 24.13 -4.84
N LEU A 193 20.13 23.28 -4.68
CA LEU A 193 20.47 22.68 -3.40
C LEU A 193 21.00 23.71 -2.41
N SER A 194 21.67 24.77 -2.89
CA SER A 194 22.12 25.86 -2.04
C SER A 194 20.97 26.68 -1.47
N LEU A 195 19.85 26.77 -2.19
CA LEU A 195 18.63 27.44 -1.70
C LEU A 195 17.90 26.65 -0.58
N LEU A 196 18.17 25.36 -0.46
CA LEU A 196 17.65 24.49 0.59
C LEU A 196 18.58 24.41 1.82
N GLY A 197 19.83 24.87 1.68
CA GLY A 197 20.80 24.92 2.75
C GLY A 197 20.64 26.13 3.67
N PRO A 198 21.25 26.12 4.85
CA PRO A 198 21.28 27.31 5.70
C PRO A 198 21.99 28.45 4.95
N THR A 199 21.28 29.53 4.74
CA THR A 199 21.87 30.81 4.34
C THR A 199 22.69 31.31 5.52
N ASN A 200 24.00 31.17 5.45
CA ASN A 200 24.92 31.84 6.39
C ASN A 200 24.92 33.34 6.14
#